data_35b5c9f1cf87679309a6b04eab2ed44d
#
_entry.id   35b5c9f1cf87679309a6b04eab2ed44d
#
_cell.length_a   1.000
_cell.length_b   1.000
_cell.length_c   1.000
_cell.angle_alpha   90.00
_cell.angle_beta   90.00
_cell.angle_gamma   90.00
#
_symmetry.space_group_name_H-M   'P 1'
#
loop_
_entity.id
_entity.type
_entity.pdbx_description
1 polymer ?
#
loop_
_entity_poly.entity_id
_entity_poly.type
_entity_poly.pdbx_seq_one_letter_code
_entity_poly.pdbx_strand_id
1 'polypeptide(L)'
;MRRGLMAWDAAELPREALEARLSRLRARMRDENLDAFVAYTNIARGAAVCWLTGFTPYWNEGLVLVLREGAPIFATALSKRVAEWISSVMPQGEVTTTPRPPALVAQKLAQAGAVRVGVLELDGFPAGHAQTFLKDAPGVRLLDASAAYESARAGADAAERGLMLRADALARASLDAVSGEAAVEPLALVAACEQAARLGGAEECFITLAPDLAKQGGFLRADRPHAFGSAFALRVSVAYKGVWSRCARSFVSEPAAQKAFAQAQAALSAFELRAAETLAAAVARAFAGMGVVRDWSAEQARGSYPLAAVASADGATEGFDAASPFVLNVELDVAGLRWRGARLIA
;
A
#
# COMPACT_ATOMS: atom_id res chain seq x y z
N MET A 1 16.34 7.02 -0.78
CA MET A 1 16.78 5.77 -1.43
C MET A 1 15.79 5.44 -2.56
N ARG A 2 16.12 4.61 -3.53
CA ARG A 2 15.19 4.23 -4.59
C ARG A 2 14.48 2.93 -4.24
N ARG A 3 13.26 2.77 -4.72
CA ARG A 3 12.47 1.56 -4.60
C ARG A 3 13.29 0.32 -5.02
N GLY A 4 13.14 -0.76 -4.26
CA GLY A 4 13.82 -2.03 -4.50
C GLY A 4 15.32 -2.05 -4.22
N LEU A 5 15.93 -0.93 -3.87
CA LEU A 5 17.36 -0.86 -3.55
C LEU A 5 17.67 -0.89 -2.05
N MET A 6 16.66 -1.09 -1.21
CA MET A 6 16.85 -1.19 0.23
C MET A 6 17.31 -2.60 0.59
N ALA A 7 18.35 -2.66 1.39
CA ALA A 7 18.81 -3.92 1.97
C ALA A 7 17.72 -4.52 2.87
N TRP A 8 17.63 -5.83 2.87
CA TRP A 8 16.87 -6.53 3.89
C TRP A 8 17.50 -6.30 5.27
N ASP A 9 16.65 -6.12 6.27
CA ASP A 9 17.03 -5.97 7.65
C ASP A 9 16.20 -6.94 8.51
N ALA A 10 16.86 -7.92 9.11
CA ALA A 10 16.22 -8.95 9.91
C ALA A 10 15.59 -8.39 11.20
N ALA A 11 16.03 -7.24 11.70
CA ALA A 11 15.41 -6.61 12.86
C ALA A 11 14.05 -6.00 12.53
N GLU A 12 13.85 -5.51 11.31
CA GLU A 12 12.58 -4.94 10.87
C GLU A 12 11.65 -5.99 10.24
N LEU A 13 12.22 -6.98 9.53
CA LEU A 13 11.47 -8.06 8.89
C LEU A 13 12.17 -9.40 9.13
N PRO A 14 11.94 -10.08 10.26
CA PRO A 14 12.50 -11.39 10.54
C PRO A 14 12.06 -12.45 9.52
N ARG A 15 12.93 -13.43 9.23
CA ARG A 15 12.57 -14.57 8.37
C ARG A 15 11.38 -15.34 8.88
N GLU A 16 11.29 -15.50 10.20
CA GLU A 16 10.20 -16.18 10.89
C GLU A 16 8.84 -15.53 10.60
N ALA A 17 8.79 -14.20 10.44
CA ALA A 17 7.56 -13.51 10.05
C ALA A 17 7.12 -13.89 8.62
N LEU A 18 8.08 -13.96 7.68
CA LEU A 18 7.80 -14.38 6.30
C LEU A 18 7.40 -15.85 6.22
N GLU A 19 8.06 -16.72 6.99
CA GLU A 19 7.71 -18.15 7.09
C GLU A 19 6.30 -18.34 7.68
N ALA A 20 5.93 -17.55 8.69
CA ALA A 20 4.59 -17.54 9.25
C ALA A 20 3.54 -17.08 8.23
N ARG A 21 3.83 -16.04 7.43
CA ARG A 21 2.95 -15.58 6.34
C ARG A 21 2.75 -16.67 5.29
N LEU A 22 3.83 -17.31 4.85
CA LEU A 22 3.78 -18.41 3.91
C LEU A 22 2.97 -19.60 4.45
N SER A 23 3.15 -19.92 5.73
CA SER A 23 2.41 -20.98 6.41
C SER A 23 0.91 -20.70 6.46
N ARG A 24 0.52 -19.44 6.73
CA ARG A 24 -0.88 -18.98 6.68
C ARG A 24 -1.48 -19.13 5.29
N LEU A 25 -0.76 -18.68 4.24
CA LEU A 25 -1.22 -18.82 2.87
C LEU A 25 -1.41 -20.30 2.49
N ARG A 26 -0.46 -21.18 2.85
CA ARG A 26 -0.55 -22.61 2.60
C ARG A 26 -1.70 -23.27 3.34
N ALA A 27 -2.03 -22.81 4.55
CA ALA A 27 -3.23 -23.27 5.26
C ALA A 27 -4.48 -22.95 4.42
N ARG A 28 -4.63 -21.72 3.92
CA ARG A 28 -5.75 -21.35 3.04
C ARG A 28 -5.76 -22.11 1.73
N MET A 29 -4.59 -22.36 1.14
CA MET A 29 -4.50 -23.23 -0.05
C MET A 29 -5.03 -24.64 0.23
N ARG A 30 -4.75 -25.20 1.39
CA ARG A 30 -5.31 -26.51 1.77
C ARG A 30 -6.82 -26.47 1.97
N ASP A 31 -7.31 -25.44 2.68
CA ASP A 31 -8.75 -25.26 2.94
C ASP A 31 -9.55 -25.17 1.63
N GLU A 32 -8.99 -24.52 0.60
CA GLU A 32 -9.60 -24.35 -0.74
C GLU A 32 -9.19 -25.43 -1.75
N ASN A 33 -8.43 -26.43 -1.28
CA ASN A 33 -7.88 -27.51 -2.11
C ASN A 33 -7.09 -27.01 -3.34
N LEU A 34 -6.25 -25.99 -3.13
CA LEU A 34 -5.33 -25.48 -4.15
C LEU A 34 -3.98 -26.21 -4.07
N ASP A 35 -3.42 -26.57 -5.22
CA ASP A 35 -2.10 -27.20 -5.33
C ASP A 35 -0.98 -26.17 -5.39
N ALA A 36 -1.29 -25.00 -5.94
CA ALA A 36 -0.35 -23.90 -6.08
C ALA A 36 -1.08 -22.55 -5.95
N PHE A 37 -0.33 -21.51 -5.62
CA PHE A 37 -0.76 -20.12 -5.64
C PHE A 37 0.21 -19.30 -6.52
N VAL A 38 -0.33 -18.42 -7.36
CA VAL A 38 0.44 -17.53 -8.21
C VAL A 38 0.01 -16.08 -8.00
N ALA A 39 0.98 -15.21 -7.76
CA ALA A 39 0.78 -13.76 -7.77
C ALA A 39 1.60 -13.13 -8.89
N TYR A 40 0.93 -12.32 -9.72
CA TYR A 40 1.59 -11.46 -10.70
C TYR A 40 2.05 -10.16 -10.04
N THR A 41 3.18 -9.65 -10.47
CA THR A 41 3.70 -8.36 -10.00
C THR A 41 4.25 -7.51 -11.13
N ASN A 42 4.10 -6.22 -10.96
CA ASN A 42 4.78 -5.17 -11.71
C ASN A 42 5.05 -3.99 -10.77
N ILE A 43 5.49 -2.85 -11.33
CA ILE A 43 5.82 -1.66 -10.53
C ILE A 43 4.64 -1.12 -9.69
N ALA A 44 3.39 -1.31 -10.13
CA ALA A 44 2.19 -0.85 -9.42
C ALA A 44 1.60 -1.91 -8.49
N ARG A 45 1.82 -3.20 -8.78
CA ARG A 45 1.18 -4.35 -8.14
C ARG A 45 2.19 -5.19 -7.37
N GLY A 46 2.96 -4.57 -6.48
CA GLY A 46 4.08 -5.21 -5.77
C GLY A 46 3.74 -5.74 -4.37
N ALA A 47 2.57 -5.42 -3.82
CA ALA A 47 2.30 -5.65 -2.40
C ALA A 47 2.31 -7.13 -2.01
N ALA A 48 1.69 -8.01 -2.81
CA ALA A 48 1.65 -9.44 -2.52
C ALA A 48 3.03 -10.09 -2.54
N VAL A 49 3.87 -9.72 -3.53
CA VAL A 49 5.24 -10.24 -3.63
C VAL A 49 6.08 -9.76 -2.45
N CYS A 50 5.97 -8.47 -2.10
CA CYS A 50 6.64 -7.92 -0.94
C CYS A 50 6.22 -8.63 0.36
N TRP A 51 4.92 -8.87 0.56
CA TRP A 51 4.39 -9.53 1.74
C TRP A 51 4.87 -10.98 1.86
N LEU A 52 4.96 -11.72 0.74
CA LEU A 52 5.37 -13.14 0.72
C LEU A 52 6.88 -13.34 0.80
N THR A 53 7.68 -12.41 0.25
CA THR A 53 9.12 -12.66 0.04
C THR A 53 10.04 -11.62 0.69
N GLY A 54 9.49 -10.49 1.15
CA GLY A 54 10.24 -9.33 1.61
C GLY A 54 10.90 -8.53 0.49
N PHE A 55 10.74 -8.95 -0.76
CA PHE A 55 11.29 -8.25 -1.92
C PHE A 55 10.31 -7.23 -2.49
N THR A 56 10.75 -6.00 -2.72
CA THR A 56 9.95 -4.95 -3.38
C THR A 56 10.30 -4.88 -4.86
N PRO A 57 9.43 -5.36 -5.76
CA PRO A 57 9.64 -5.23 -7.19
C PRO A 57 9.68 -3.75 -7.59
N TYR A 58 10.72 -3.35 -8.30
CA TYR A 58 10.94 -1.95 -8.68
C TYR A 58 11.06 -1.75 -10.19
N TRP A 59 11.19 -2.83 -10.93
CA TRP A 59 11.45 -2.83 -12.35
C TRP A 59 10.90 -4.11 -12.96
N ASN A 60 10.34 -4.02 -14.17
CA ASN A 60 9.82 -5.15 -14.91
C ASN A 60 8.66 -5.88 -14.20
N GLU A 61 8.20 -6.95 -14.80
CA GLU A 61 7.16 -7.83 -14.28
C GLU A 61 7.76 -9.15 -13.79
N GLY A 62 7.00 -9.85 -12.99
CA GLY A 62 7.37 -11.15 -12.47
C GLY A 62 6.18 -11.93 -11.95
N LEU A 63 6.44 -13.17 -11.57
CA LEU A 63 5.48 -14.07 -10.98
C LEU A 63 6.08 -14.67 -9.70
N VAL A 64 5.33 -14.68 -8.62
CA VAL A 64 5.64 -15.52 -7.46
C VAL A 64 4.78 -16.76 -7.55
N LEU A 65 5.43 -17.92 -7.52
CA LEU A 65 4.80 -19.23 -7.38
C LEU A 65 5.02 -19.75 -5.98
N VAL A 66 3.94 -20.12 -5.30
CA VAL A 66 3.94 -20.83 -4.03
C VAL A 66 3.34 -22.22 -4.26
N LEU A 67 4.12 -23.25 -4.01
CA LEU A 67 3.65 -24.64 -3.97
C LEU A 67 3.27 -25.03 -2.55
N ARG A 68 2.62 -26.17 -2.38
CA ARG A 68 2.26 -26.73 -1.05
C ARG A 68 3.47 -26.89 -0.14
N GLU A 69 4.63 -27.13 -0.74
CA GLU A 69 5.91 -27.29 -0.04
C GLU A 69 7.04 -26.53 -0.77
N GLY A 70 8.19 -26.38 -0.10
CA GLY A 70 9.37 -25.74 -0.67
C GLY A 70 9.36 -24.21 -0.52
N ALA A 71 10.40 -23.56 -1.02
CA ALA A 71 10.50 -22.09 -1.02
C ALA A 71 9.61 -21.48 -2.11
N PRO A 72 9.09 -20.25 -1.93
CA PRO A 72 8.46 -19.51 -3.01
C PRO A 72 9.45 -19.29 -4.17
N ILE A 73 8.98 -19.32 -5.40
CA ILE A 73 9.80 -19.08 -6.59
C ILE A 73 9.41 -17.75 -7.20
N PHE A 74 10.35 -16.82 -7.28
CA PHE A 74 10.19 -15.56 -7.99
C PHE A 74 10.76 -15.68 -9.40
N ALA A 75 9.89 -15.79 -10.40
CA ALA A 75 10.23 -15.84 -11.81
C ALA A 75 10.18 -14.44 -12.42
N THR A 76 11.28 -13.98 -13.02
CA THR A 76 11.39 -12.63 -13.60
C THR A 76 12.17 -12.63 -14.91
N ALA A 77 11.85 -11.69 -15.80
CA ALA A 77 12.57 -11.45 -17.04
C ALA A 77 13.82 -10.54 -16.87
N LEU A 78 14.18 -10.18 -15.64
CA LEU A 78 15.39 -9.44 -15.35
C LEU A 78 16.64 -10.29 -15.70
N SER A 79 17.76 -9.63 -15.98
CA SER A 79 19.01 -10.32 -16.36
C SER A 79 19.60 -11.10 -15.20
N LYS A 80 20.43 -12.12 -15.52
CA LYS A 80 21.14 -12.91 -14.51
C LYS A 80 22.01 -12.06 -13.57
N ARG A 81 22.56 -10.93 -14.03
CA ARG A 81 23.34 -10.01 -13.20
C ARG A 81 22.53 -9.43 -12.03
N VAL A 82 21.22 -9.34 -12.21
CA VAL A 82 20.31 -8.79 -11.19
C VAL A 82 19.82 -9.89 -10.24
N ALA A 83 19.86 -11.17 -10.65
CA ALA A 83 19.35 -12.27 -9.83
C ALA A 83 20.10 -12.42 -8.51
N GLU A 84 21.43 -12.35 -8.53
CA GLU A 84 22.25 -12.46 -7.30
C GLU A 84 21.94 -11.33 -6.34
N TRP A 85 21.80 -10.10 -6.88
CA TRP A 85 21.41 -8.97 -6.07
C TRP A 85 19.96 -9.11 -5.51
N ILE A 86 18.99 -9.54 -6.33
CA ILE A 86 17.62 -9.82 -5.83
C ILE A 86 17.69 -10.85 -4.71
N SER A 87 18.42 -11.93 -4.88
CA SER A 87 18.60 -12.99 -3.88
C SER A 87 19.21 -12.46 -2.58
N SER A 88 20.08 -11.43 -2.65
CA SER A 88 20.67 -10.82 -1.45
C SER A 88 19.71 -9.91 -0.69
N VAL A 89 18.69 -9.36 -1.34
CA VAL A 89 17.68 -8.46 -0.74
C VAL A 89 16.31 -9.10 -0.57
N MET A 90 16.12 -10.30 -1.09
CA MET A 90 14.91 -11.12 -0.93
C MET A 90 15.19 -12.22 0.11
N PRO A 91 14.78 -12.03 1.36
CA PRO A 91 15.15 -12.95 2.44
C PRO A 91 14.49 -14.32 2.33
N GLN A 92 13.40 -14.44 1.56
CA GLN A 92 12.65 -15.69 1.41
C GLN A 92 12.28 -15.93 -0.04
N GLY A 93 12.69 -17.09 -0.56
CA GLY A 93 12.34 -17.56 -1.89
C GLY A 93 13.56 -17.82 -2.78
N GLU A 94 13.29 -18.38 -3.93
CA GLU A 94 14.25 -18.65 -5.00
C GLU A 94 14.01 -17.68 -6.16
N VAL A 95 15.07 -17.03 -6.63
CA VAL A 95 15.01 -16.14 -7.79
C VAL A 95 15.41 -16.89 -9.03
N THR A 96 14.54 -16.95 -10.02
CA THR A 96 14.85 -17.54 -11.32
C THR A 96 14.63 -16.51 -12.43
N THR A 97 15.69 -16.21 -13.16
CA THR A 97 15.63 -15.31 -14.31
C THR A 97 15.42 -16.08 -15.60
N THR A 98 14.47 -15.64 -16.40
CA THR A 98 14.12 -16.24 -17.69
C THR A 98 13.45 -15.21 -18.58
N PRO A 99 13.67 -15.24 -19.92
CA PRO A 99 12.97 -14.34 -20.83
C PRO A 99 11.46 -14.65 -20.92
N ARG A 100 11.01 -15.77 -20.38
CA ARG A 100 9.60 -16.20 -20.37
C ARG A 100 9.15 -16.70 -19.00
N PRO A 101 8.97 -15.80 -18.01
CA PRO A 101 8.53 -16.17 -16.66
C PRO A 101 7.28 -17.07 -16.61
N PRO A 102 6.23 -16.84 -17.42
CA PRO A 102 5.06 -17.72 -17.41
C PRO A 102 5.36 -19.16 -17.82
N ALA A 103 6.23 -19.37 -18.82
CA ALA A 103 6.61 -20.72 -19.27
C ALA A 103 7.39 -21.48 -18.17
N LEU A 104 8.25 -20.79 -17.44
CA LEU A 104 8.94 -21.37 -16.29
C LEU A 104 7.94 -21.79 -15.19
N VAL A 105 7.01 -20.90 -14.86
CA VAL A 105 5.97 -21.20 -13.85
C VAL A 105 5.12 -22.39 -14.30
N ALA A 106 4.68 -22.43 -15.57
CA ALA A 106 3.95 -23.57 -16.14
C ALA A 106 4.75 -24.87 -16.03
N GLN A 107 6.04 -24.86 -16.34
CA GLN A 107 6.91 -26.02 -16.16
C GLN A 107 6.96 -26.48 -14.71
N LYS A 108 7.08 -25.56 -13.74
CA LYS A 108 7.11 -25.89 -12.32
C LYS A 108 5.78 -26.46 -11.84
N LEU A 109 4.66 -25.92 -12.31
CA LEU A 109 3.30 -26.45 -12.03
C LEU A 109 3.17 -27.88 -12.56
N ALA A 110 3.58 -28.15 -13.79
CA ALA A 110 3.56 -29.49 -14.38
C ALA A 110 4.47 -30.48 -13.62
N GLN A 111 5.68 -30.06 -13.24
CA GLN A 111 6.60 -30.86 -12.44
C GLN A 111 6.03 -31.23 -11.06
N ALA A 112 5.25 -30.32 -10.45
CA ALA A 112 4.59 -30.52 -9.18
C ALA A 112 3.28 -31.31 -9.29
N GLY A 113 2.82 -31.64 -10.49
CA GLY A 113 1.52 -32.28 -10.73
C GLY A 113 0.34 -31.38 -10.31
N ALA A 114 0.52 -30.07 -10.31
CA ALA A 114 -0.51 -29.14 -9.87
C ALA A 114 -1.67 -29.11 -10.88
N VAL A 115 -2.89 -29.24 -10.39
CA VAL A 115 -4.13 -29.18 -11.17
C VAL A 115 -4.92 -27.93 -10.84
N ARG A 116 -5.09 -27.62 -9.55
CA ARG A 116 -5.87 -26.46 -9.08
C ARG A 116 -4.92 -25.35 -8.67
N VAL A 117 -4.79 -24.34 -9.54
CA VAL A 117 -3.87 -23.22 -9.34
C VAL A 117 -4.66 -21.97 -8.98
N GLY A 118 -4.50 -21.50 -7.74
CA GLY A 118 -5.04 -20.23 -7.29
C GLY A 118 -4.24 -19.09 -7.87
N VAL A 119 -4.91 -18.11 -8.46
CA VAL A 119 -4.31 -16.89 -9.00
C VAL A 119 -4.84 -15.70 -8.24
N LEU A 120 -3.94 -14.87 -7.74
CA LEU A 120 -4.32 -13.62 -7.10
C LEU A 120 -4.88 -12.65 -8.15
N GLU A 121 -6.11 -12.14 -7.91
CA GLU A 121 -6.78 -11.19 -8.79
C GLU A 121 -6.85 -11.71 -10.25
N LEU A 122 -7.47 -12.88 -10.41
CA LEU A 122 -7.55 -13.58 -11.69
C LEU A 122 -8.11 -12.69 -12.82
N ASP A 123 -9.07 -11.82 -12.52
CA ASP A 123 -9.65 -10.87 -13.48
C ASP A 123 -8.61 -9.87 -14.03
N GLY A 124 -7.63 -9.51 -13.21
CA GLY A 124 -6.53 -8.62 -13.56
C GLY A 124 -5.25 -9.34 -13.97
N PHE A 125 -5.28 -10.68 -14.06
CA PHE A 125 -4.10 -11.47 -14.44
C PHE A 125 -3.86 -11.36 -15.95
N PRO A 126 -2.59 -11.17 -16.41
CA PRO A 126 -2.32 -11.03 -17.83
C PRO A 126 -2.78 -12.24 -18.63
N ALA A 127 -3.66 -12.03 -19.61
CA ALA A 127 -4.25 -13.09 -20.43
C ALA A 127 -3.20 -13.98 -21.12
N GLY A 128 -2.08 -13.37 -21.59
CA GLY A 128 -0.98 -14.12 -22.19
C GLY A 128 -0.28 -15.07 -21.22
N HIS A 129 -0.23 -14.73 -19.92
CA HIS A 129 0.31 -15.61 -18.88
C HIS A 129 -0.64 -16.77 -18.62
N ALA A 130 -1.94 -16.51 -18.51
CA ALA A 130 -2.96 -17.54 -18.34
C ALA A 130 -2.95 -18.52 -19.52
N GLN A 131 -2.89 -18.02 -20.76
CA GLN A 131 -2.78 -18.87 -21.97
C GLN A 131 -1.52 -19.75 -21.95
N THR A 132 -0.40 -19.21 -21.51
CA THR A 132 0.84 -19.98 -21.39
C THR A 132 0.70 -21.11 -20.36
N PHE A 133 0.06 -20.85 -19.21
CA PHE A 133 -0.19 -21.89 -18.21
C PHE A 133 -1.06 -23.00 -18.74
N LEU A 134 -2.18 -22.67 -19.39
CA LEU A 134 -3.10 -23.65 -19.97
C LEU A 134 -2.47 -24.50 -21.10
N LYS A 135 -1.56 -23.89 -21.87
CA LYS A 135 -0.85 -24.55 -22.96
C LYS A 135 0.29 -25.45 -22.46
N ASP A 136 1.17 -24.91 -21.59
CA ASP A 136 2.43 -25.53 -21.24
C ASP A 136 2.32 -26.43 -19.99
N ALA A 137 1.20 -26.36 -19.25
CA ALA A 137 0.82 -27.25 -18.16
C ALA A 137 -0.61 -27.80 -18.37
N PRO A 138 -0.79 -28.75 -19.29
CA PRO A 138 -2.11 -29.27 -19.61
C PRO A 138 -2.75 -29.94 -18.38
N GLY A 139 -4.03 -29.63 -18.15
CA GLY A 139 -4.78 -30.09 -16.96
C GLY A 139 -4.87 -29.07 -15.83
N VAL A 140 -4.08 -28.00 -15.86
CA VAL A 140 -4.19 -26.90 -14.90
C VAL A 140 -5.54 -26.17 -15.04
N ARG A 141 -6.16 -25.89 -13.91
CA ARG A 141 -7.35 -25.03 -13.79
C ARG A 141 -6.97 -23.80 -12.97
N LEU A 142 -7.16 -22.62 -13.56
CA LEU A 142 -6.94 -21.35 -12.88
C LEU A 142 -8.19 -20.98 -12.10
N LEU A 143 -8.03 -20.67 -10.82
CA LEU A 143 -9.09 -20.28 -9.90
C LEU A 143 -8.73 -18.96 -9.26
N ASP A 144 -9.69 -18.09 -9.05
CA ASP A 144 -9.41 -16.88 -8.26
C ASP A 144 -9.14 -17.27 -6.80
N ALA A 145 -8.00 -16.82 -6.29
CA ALA A 145 -7.56 -17.08 -4.93
C ALA A 145 -7.38 -15.79 -4.11
N SER A 146 -8.04 -14.71 -4.53
CA SER A 146 -7.98 -13.42 -3.85
C SER A 146 -8.52 -13.52 -2.42
N ALA A 147 -9.64 -14.21 -2.21
CA ALA A 147 -10.21 -14.42 -0.88
C ALA A 147 -9.28 -15.23 0.05
N ALA A 148 -8.64 -16.28 -0.47
CA ALA A 148 -7.66 -17.07 0.27
C ALA A 148 -6.46 -16.23 0.70
N TYR A 149 -5.94 -15.41 -0.20
CA TYR A 149 -4.82 -14.51 0.07
C TYR A 149 -5.20 -13.45 1.12
N GLU A 150 -6.32 -12.76 0.97
CA GLU A 150 -6.80 -11.77 1.93
C GLU A 150 -7.02 -12.39 3.32
N SER A 151 -7.61 -13.57 3.38
CA SER A 151 -7.77 -14.31 4.64
C SER A 151 -6.44 -14.70 5.29
N ALA A 152 -5.41 -15.06 4.49
CA ALA A 152 -4.07 -15.35 5.00
C ALA A 152 -3.37 -14.08 5.50
N ARG A 153 -3.68 -12.93 4.92
CA ARG A 153 -3.09 -11.64 5.28
C ARG A 153 -3.78 -10.96 6.45
N ALA A 154 -5.04 -11.28 6.73
CA ALA A 154 -5.83 -10.65 7.78
C ALA A 154 -5.08 -10.61 9.13
N GLY A 155 -5.15 -9.47 9.82
CA GLY A 155 -4.40 -9.21 11.05
C GLY A 155 -2.91 -9.01 10.78
N ALA A 156 -2.52 -7.77 10.36
CA ALA A 156 -1.12 -7.44 10.12
C ALA A 156 -0.22 -7.89 11.28
N ASP A 157 0.87 -8.59 10.97
CA ASP A 157 1.85 -9.03 11.97
C ASP A 157 2.70 -7.86 12.50
N ALA A 158 3.47 -8.13 13.56
CA ALA A 158 4.28 -7.09 14.21
C ALA A 158 5.30 -6.43 13.26
N ALA A 159 5.90 -7.22 12.35
CA ALA A 159 6.86 -6.70 11.38
C ALA A 159 6.16 -5.78 10.36
N GLU A 160 5.01 -6.18 9.83
CA GLU A 160 4.22 -5.35 8.91
C GLU A 160 3.78 -4.04 9.58
N ARG A 161 3.27 -4.12 10.82
CA ARG A 161 2.91 -2.92 11.61
C ARG A 161 4.09 -1.99 11.82
N GLY A 162 5.27 -2.53 12.15
CA GLY A 162 6.50 -1.76 12.32
C GLY A 162 6.90 -1.00 11.07
N LEU A 163 6.84 -1.66 9.91
CA LEU A 163 7.13 -1.05 8.61
C LEU A 163 6.09 0.03 8.24
N MET A 164 4.79 -0.20 8.52
CA MET A 164 3.73 0.81 8.31
C MET A 164 3.94 2.04 9.18
N LEU A 165 4.27 1.86 10.47
CA LEU A 165 4.59 2.96 11.39
C LEU A 165 5.82 3.74 10.93
N ARG A 166 6.83 3.06 10.38
CA ARG A 166 8.02 3.72 9.81
C ARG A 166 7.65 4.56 8.58
N ALA A 167 6.85 4.02 7.65
CA ALA A 167 6.36 4.75 6.49
C ALA A 167 5.53 5.98 6.90
N ASP A 168 4.67 5.84 7.92
CA ASP A 168 3.87 6.94 8.47
C ASP A 168 4.74 8.03 9.10
N ALA A 169 5.75 7.65 9.88
CA ALA A 169 6.69 8.61 10.46
C ALA A 169 7.42 9.43 9.37
N LEU A 170 7.80 8.79 8.27
CA LEU A 170 8.41 9.47 7.12
C LEU A 170 7.42 10.43 6.42
N ALA A 171 6.16 10.02 6.24
CA ALA A 171 5.13 10.86 5.65
C ALA A 171 4.83 12.09 6.53
N ARG A 172 4.77 11.91 7.86
CA ARG A 172 4.60 13.02 8.80
C ARG A 172 5.80 13.98 8.80
N ALA A 173 7.02 13.44 8.88
CA ALA A 173 8.25 14.25 8.82
C ALA A 173 8.34 15.06 7.52
N SER A 174 7.85 14.52 6.40
CA SER A 174 7.70 15.24 5.14
C SER A 174 6.81 16.48 5.27
N LEU A 175 5.65 16.34 5.91
CA LEU A 175 4.72 17.46 6.14
C LEU A 175 5.25 18.44 7.18
N ASP A 176 6.04 17.98 8.17
CA ASP A 176 6.65 18.84 9.18
C ASP A 176 7.79 19.72 8.61
N ALA A 177 8.37 19.31 7.48
CA ALA A 177 9.36 20.11 6.76
C ALA A 177 8.74 21.34 6.03
N VAL A 178 7.40 21.43 6.00
CA VAL A 178 6.68 22.55 5.39
C VAL A 178 6.28 23.55 6.48
N SER A 179 6.84 24.76 6.41
CA SER A 179 6.30 25.89 7.17
C SER A 179 4.98 26.35 6.56
N GLY A 180 3.96 26.61 7.38
CA GLY A 180 2.60 27.01 6.92
C GLY A 180 2.52 28.41 6.31
N GLU A 181 3.63 29.04 5.95
CA GLU A 181 3.67 30.36 5.33
C GLU A 181 3.23 30.29 3.86
N ALA A 182 2.09 30.88 3.57
CA ALA A 182 1.47 30.92 2.23
C ALA A 182 2.30 31.63 1.15
N ALA A 183 3.46 32.19 1.50
CA ALA A 183 4.34 32.93 0.59
C ALA A 183 5.36 32.04 -0.13
N VAL A 184 5.42 30.74 0.14
CA VAL A 184 6.40 29.85 -0.47
C VAL A 184 5.86 29.31 -1.80
N GLU A 185 6.71 29.31 -2.82
CA GLU A 185 6.39 28.77 -4.13
C GLU A 185 6.00 27.27 -4.01
N PRO A 186 4.87 26.83 -4.60
CA PRO A 186 4.33 25.48 -4.42
C PRO A 186 5.31 24.34 -4.73
N LEU A 187 6.13 24.48 -5.77
CA LEU A 187 7.13 23.46 -6.11
C LEU A 187 8.25 23.38 -5.08
N ALA A 188 8.58 24.49 -4.41
CA ALA A 188 9.55 24.51 -3.33
C ALA A 188 9.05 23.72 -2.10
N LEU A 189 7.74 23.85 -1.77
CA LEU A 189 7.11 23.05 -0.71
C LEU A 189 7.14 21.56 -1.05
N VAL A 190 6.80 21.20 -2.28
CA VAL A 190 6.84 19.82 -2.75
C VAL A 190 8.25 19.26 -2.69
N ALA A 191 9.25 20.03 -3.13
CA ALA A 191 10.65 19.63 -3.08
C ALA A 191 11.13 19.42 -1.63
N ALA A 192 10.75 20.28 -0.70
CA ALA A 192 11.08 20.13 0.72
C ALA A 192 10.47 18.87 1.32
N CYS A 193 9.20 18.60 1.03
CA CYS A 193 8.53 17.35 1.44
C CYS A 193 9.26 16.11 0.91
N GLU A 194 9.57 16.08 -0.39
CA GLU A 194 10.23 14.95 -1.02
C GLU A 194 11.65 14.76 -0.46
N GLN A 195 12.40 15.85 -0.29
CA GLN A 195 13.73 15.78 0.30
C GLN A 195 13.69 15.19 1.71
N ALA A 196 12.79 15.64 2.56
CA ALA A 196 12.65 15.12 3.93
C ALA A 196 12.33 13.62 3.94
N ALA A 197 11.38 13.16 3.11
CA ALA A 197 11.06 11.76 2.98
C ALA A 197 12.27 10.92 2.52
N ARG A 198 12.96 11.37 1.46
CA ARG A 198 14.10 10.64 0.87
C ARG A 198 15.30 10.58 1.81
N LEU A 199 15.62 11.68 2.51
CA LEU A 199 16.68 11.69 3.52
C LEU A 199 16.35 10.77 4.71
N GLY A 200 15.07 10.65 5.07
CA GLY A 200 14.60 9.72 6.09
C GLY A 200 14.63 8.24 5.67
N GLY A 201 14.87 7.93 4.39
CA GLY A 201 14.97 6.57 3.87
C GLY A 201 13.79 6.11 3.03
N ALA A 202 12.85 6.99 2.66
CA ALA A 202 11.73 6.61 1.78
C ALA A 202 12.21 6.09 0.42
N GLU A 203 11.64 4.99 -0.02
CA GLU A 203 11.86 4.42 -1.37
C GLU A 203 11.09 5.19 -2.43
N GLU A 204 9.84 5.52 -2.12
CA GLU A 204 8.94 6.30 -2.96
C GLU A 204 8.31 7.41 -2.13
N CYS A 205 8.05 8.52 -2.79
CA CYS A 205 7.32 9.64 -2.22
C CYS A 205 6.46 10.26 -3.32
N PHE A 206 5.14 10.25 -3.13
CA PHE A 206 4.18 10.92 -4.01
C PHE A 206 3.51 12.04 -3.25
N ILE A 207 3.59 13.24 -3.80
CA ILE A 207 3.00 14.43 -3.23
C ILE A 207 1.90 14.92 -4.15
N THR A 208 0.75 15.18 -3.55
CA THR A 208 -0.38 15.83 -4.21
C THR A 208 -0.82 17.02 -3.37
N LEU A 209 -1.42 17.99 -4.01
CA LEU A 209 -1.84 19.23 -3.36
C LEU A 209 -3.28 19.61 -3.72
N ALA A 210 -4.00 20.17 -2.77
CA ALA A 210 -5.24 20.89 -2.99
C ALA A 210 -4.90 22.38 -2.80
N PRO A 211 -4.70 23.14 -3.89
CA PRO A 211 -4.07 24.46 -3.80
C PRO A 211 -4.98 25.53 -3.20
N ASP A 212 -6.29 25.33 -3.24
CA ASP A 212 -7.26 26.28 -2.72
C ASP A 212 -8.45 25.56 -2.11
N LEU A 213 -8.51 25.54 -0.77
CA LEU A 213 -9.57 24.89 -0.01
C LEU A 213 -10.89 25.68 0.08
N ALA A 214 -10.92 26.91 -0.43
CA ALA A 214 -12.18 27.64 -0.63
C ALA A 214 -12.90 27.17 -1.90
N LYS A 215 -12.20 26.57 -2.85
CA LYS A 215 -12.77 26.01 -4.06
C LYS A 215 -13.03 24.53 -3.92
N GLN A 216 -14.05 24.06 -4.62
CA GLN A 216 -14.29 22.63 -4.76
C GLN A 216 -13.27 22.03 -5.73
N GLY A 217 -12.42 21.12 -5.23
CA GLY A 217 -11.42 20.44 -6.04
C GLY A 217 -10.76 19.31 -5.25
N GLY A 218 -10.32 18.28 -5.97
CA GLY A 218 -9.58 17.17 -5.39
C GLY A 218 -8.11 17.50 -5.15
N PHE A 219 -7.36 16.52 -4.69
CA PHE A 219 -5.90 16.59 -4.73
C PHE A 219 -5.40 16.46 -6.17
N LEU A 220 -4.55 17.39 -6.58
CA LEU A 220 -3.93 17.47 -7.89
C LEU A 220 -2.48 16.96 -7.82
N ARG A 221 -1.93 16.53 -8.94
CA ARG A 221 -0.50 16.24 -9.03
C ARG A 221 0.29 17.54 -8.93
N ALA A 222 1.43 17.47 -8.26
CA ALA A 222 2.36 18.59 -8.13
C ALA A 222 3.37 18.59 -9.29
N ASP A 223 2.88 18.54 -10.53
CA ASP A 223 3.68 18.47 -11.77
C ASP A 223 3.84 19.82 -12.47
N ARG A 224 3.23 20.87 -11.94
CA ARG A 224 3.28 22.25 -12.46
C ARG A 224 3.04 23.27 -11.35
N PRO A 225 3.39 24.54 -11.57
CA PRO A 225 3.08 25.61 -10.64
C PRO A 225 1.56 25.73 -10.41
N HIS A 226 1.18 25.98 -9.17
CA HIS A 226 -0.20 26.26 -8.76
C HIS A 226 -0.20 27.49 -7.87
N ALA A 227 -1.17 28.39 -8.04
CA ALA A 227 -1.38 29.48 -7.08
C ALA A 227 -2.11 28.92 -5.84
N PHE A 228 -1.56 29.19 -4.66
CA PHE A 228 -2.22 28.86 -3.40
C PHE A 228 -3.26 29.91 -3.01
N GLY A 229 -4.40 29.44 -2.49
CA GLY A 229 -5.37 30.25 -1.78
C GLY A 229 -4.91 30.54 -0.34
N SER A 230 -5.77 31.20 0.45
CA SER A 230 -5.53 31.43 1.89
C SER A 230 -5.53 30.13 2.72
N ALA A 231 -6.05 29.06 2.16
CA ALA A 231 -6.02 27.73 2.72
C ALA A 231 -5.70 26.70 1.62
N PHE A 232 -4.80 25.77 1.91
CA PHE A 232 -4.40 24.68 0.99
C PHE A 232 -4.13 23.41 1.77
N ALA A 233 -4.05 22.27 1.09
CA ALA A 233 -3.64 21.01 1.70
C ALA A 233 -2.57 20.30 0.90
N LEU A 234 -1.67 19.62 1.60
CA LEU A 234 -0.70 18.69 1.04
C LEU A 234 -1.03 17.27 1.49
N ARG A 235 -0.84 16.31 0.59
CA ARG A 235 -0.96 14.89 0.86
C ARG A 235 0.30 14.18 0.37
N VAL A 236 0.96 13.51 1.29
CA VAL A 236 2.20 12.78 1.07
C VAL A 236 1.94 11.29 1.24
N SER A 237 2.26 10.50 0.23
CA SER A 237 2.25 9.05 0.28
C SER A 237 3.69 8.55 0.19
N VAL A 238 4.10 7.73 1.14
CA VAL A 238 5.48 7.25 1.28
C VAL A 238 5.51 5.74 1.28
N ALA A 239 6.47 5.16 0.55
CA ALA A 239 6.83 3.75 0.67
C ALA A 239 8.13 3.59 1.45
N TYR A 240 8.12 2.61 2.36
CA TYR A 240 9.29 2.12 3.07
C TYR A 240 9.31 0.60 3.01
N LYS A 241 10.34 0.02 2.39
CA LYS A 241 10.47 -1.43 2.15
C LYS A 241 9.19 -2.06 1.59
N GLY A 242 8.60 -1.38 0.58
CA GLY A 242 7.40 -1.81 -0.13
C GLY A 242 6.08 -1.62 0.62
N VAL A 243 6.12 -1.20 1.87
CA VAL A 243 4.92 -0.89 2.67
C VAL A 243 4.62 0.60 2.57
N TRP A 244 3.36 0.93 2.39
CA TRP A 244 2.93 2.31 2.13
C TRP A 244 2.12 2.89 3.30
N SER A 245 2.33 4.17 3.54
CA SER A 245 1.45 5.00 4.36
C SER A 245 1.18 6.34 3.69
N ARG A 246 0.19 7.05 4.20
CA ARG A 246 -0.25 8.35 3.68
C ARG A 246 -0.61 9.28 4.82
N CYS A 247 -0.12 10.52 4.73
CA CYS A 247 -0.55 11.63 5.57
C CYS A 247 -1.05 12.79 4.73
N ALA A 248 -2.04 13.52 5.22
CA ALA A 248 -2.46 14.80 4.66
C ALA A 248 -2.64 15.83 5.76
N ARG A 249 -2.32 17.08 5.44
CA ARG A 249 -2.47 18.22 6.35
C ARG A 249 -2.98 19.43 5.59
N SER A 250 -3.96 20.09 6.17
CA SER A 250 -4.46 21.38 5.70
C SER A 250 -3.75 22.53 6.42
N PHE A 251 -3.41 23.54 5.66
CA PHE A 251 -2.76 24.79 6.10
C PHE A 251 -3.69 25.95 5.83
N VAL A 252 -3.76 26.91 6.74
CA VAL A 252 -4.59 28.10 6.60
C VAL A 252 -3.89 29.32 7.17
N SER A 253 -3.89 30.41 6.43
CA SER A 253 -3.33 31.70 6.87
C SER A 253 -4.35 32.57 7.60
N GLU A 254 -5.65 32.34 7.40
CA GLU A 254 -6.72 33.14 8.01
C GLU A 254 -6.86 32.85 9.52
N PRO A 255 -6.65 33.82 10.42
CA PRO A 255 -6.71 33.61 11.87
C PRO A 255 -8.05 33.02 12.35
N ALA A 256 -9.16 33.43 11.72
CA ALA A 256 -10.48 32.95 12.06
C ALA A 256 -10.67 31.43 11.85
N ALA A 257 -10.02 30.86 10.84
CA ALA A 257 -10.09 29.42 10.52
C ALA A 257 -9.00 28.58 11.21
N GLN A 258 -7.90 29.19 11.68
CA GLN A 258 -6.76 28.47 12.26
C GLN A 258 -7.19 27.58 13.45
N LYS A 259 -7.99 28.12 14.37
CA LYS A 259 -8.47 27.35 15.54
C LYS A 259 -9.28 26.14 15.12
N ALA A 260 -10.19 26.30 14.16
CA ALA A 260 -11.04 25.22 13.68
C ALA A 260 -10.24 24.13 12.93
N PHE A 261 -9.24 24.54 12.12
CA PHE A 261 -8.33 23.60 11.45
C PHE A 261 -7.47 22.83 12.45
N ALA A 262 -6.96 23.51 13.49
CA ALA A 262 -6.20 22.87 14.55
C ALA A 262 -7.04 21.85 15.34
N GLN A 263 -8.31 22.16 15.61
CA GLN A 263 -9.24 21.24 16.26
C GLN A 263 -9.51 20.00 15.40
N ALA A 264 -9.77 20.17 14.09
CA ALA A 264 -9.95 19.05 13.18
C ALA A 264 -8.69 18.18 13.08
N GLN A 265 -7.50 18.79 13.03
CA GLN A 265 -6.22 18.06 13.03
C GLN A 265 -6.01 17.30 14.36
N ALA A 266 -6.34 17.91 15.49
CA ALA A 266 -6.26 17.25 16.80
C ALA A 266 -7.23 16.07 16.90
N ALA A 267 -8.46 16.21 16.39
CA ALA A 267 -9.45 15.14 16.36
C ALA A 267 -8.97 13.97 15.49
N LEU A 268 -8.41 14.23 14.30
CA LEU A 268 -7.80 13.18 13.48
C LEU A 268 -6.63 12.52 14.21
N SER A 269 -5.82 13.31 14.93
CA SER A 269 -4.67 12.79 15.67
C SER A 269 -5.07 11.92 16.86
N ALA A 270 -6.24 12.18 17.45
CA ALA A 270 -6.80 11.42 18.56
C ALA A 270 -7.82 10.35 18.11
N PHE A 271 -7.96 10.13 16.80
CA PHE A 271 -8.92 9.18 16.29
C PHE A 271 -8.60 7.75 16.74
N GLU A 272 -9.61 7.06 17.24
CA GLU A 272 -9.57 5.65 17.65
C GLU A 272 -10.83 4.94 17.16
N LEU A 273 -10.66 3.76 16.60
CA LEU A 273 -11.76 2.84 16.29
C LEU A 273 -12.00 1.93 17.51
N ARG A 274 -13.16 2.06 18.14
CA ARG A 274 -13.52 1.26 19.32
C ARG A 274 -14.02 -0.13 18.90
N ALA A 275 -13.90 -1.10 19.81
CA ALA A 275 -14.45 -2.43 19.57
C ALA A 275 -15.95 -2.37 19.28
N ALA A 276 -16.40 -3.11 18.28
CA ALA A 276 -17.76 -3.17 17.78
C ALA A 276 -18.36 -1.85 17.23
N GLU A 277 -17.55 -0.80 17.08
CA GLU A 277 -17.96 0.45 16.45
C GLU A 277 -17.74 0.35 14.92
N THR A 278 -18.70 0.84 14.13
CA THR A 278 -18.49 1.00 12.69
C THR A 278 -17.58 2.19 12.42
N LEU A 279 -16.83 2.14 11.32
CA LEU A 279 -15.92 3.22 10.97
C LEU A 279 -16.68 4.54 10.72
N ALA A 280 -17.87 4.48 10.13
CA ALA A 280 -18.76 5.64 9.96
C ALA A 280 -19.16 6.27 11.30
N ALA A 281 -19.52 5.45 12.29
CA ALA A 281 -19.85 5.94 13.64
C ALA A 281 -18.64 6.55 14.34
N ALA A 282 -17.46 5.92 14.20
CA ALA A 282 -16.21 6.43 14.76
C ALA A 282 -15.84 7.79 14.16
N VAL A 283 -15.97 7.96 12.85
CA VAL A 283 -15.74 9.24 12.16
C VAL A 283 -16.74 10.29 12.62
N ALA A 284 -18.04 9.97 12.64
CA ALA A 284 -19.06 10.89 13.11
C ALA A 284 -18.82 11.34 14.56
N ARG A 285 -18.42 10.43 15.44
CA ARG A 285 -18.08 10.73 16.84
C ARG A 285 -16.82 11.62 16.95
N ALA A 286 -15.75 11.27 16.21
CA ALA A 286 -14.47 11.97 16.32
C ALA A 286 -14.57 13.44 15.86
N PHE A 287 -15.40 13.74 14.88
CA PHE A 287 -15.55 15.07 14.30
C PHE A 287 -16.86 15.77 14.70
N ALA A 288 -17.55 15.27 15.73
CA ALA A 288 -18.80 15.88 16.22
C ALA A 288 -18.58 17.34 16.62
N GLY A 289 -19.45 18.24 16.12
CA GLY A 289 -19.41 19.67 16.43
C GLY A 289 -18.29 20.48 15.74
N MET A 290 -17.48 19.88 14.88
CA MET A 290 -16.37 20.57 14.19
C MET A 290 -16.75 21.10 12.80
N GLY A 291 -17.92 20.75 12.30
CA GLY A 291 -18.37 21.08 10.96
C GLY A 291 -19.12 19.91 10.33
N VAL A 292 -19.21 19.88 9.01
CA VAL A 292 -19.89 18.82 8.27
C VAL A 292 -18.87 17.87 7.67
N VAL A 293 -18.90 16.59 8.06
CA VAL A 293 -18.14 15.54 7.38
C VAL A 293 -18.69 15.41 5.96
N ARG A 294 -17.86 15.68 4.97
CA ARG A 294 -18.23 15.59 3.54
C ARG A 294 -17.89 14.24 2.96
N ASP A 295 -16.73 13.75 3.33
CA ASP A 295 -16.22 12.49 2.81
C ASP A 295 -15.22 11.88 3.79
N TRP A 296 -15.09 10.56 3.74
CA TRP A 296 -14.04 9.83 4.41
C TRP A 296 -13.79 8.50 3.68
N SER A 297 -12.57 8.01 3.76
CA SER A 297 -12.22 6.68 3.31
C SER A 297 -11.15 6.05 4.18
N ALA A 298 -11.20 4.72 4.30
CA ALA A 298 -10.13 3.93 4.88
C ALA A 298 -9.39 3.19 3.76
N GLU A 299 -8.06 3.22 3.84
CA GLU A 299 -7.19 2.54 2.88
C GLU A 299 -6.31 1.53 3.60
N GLN A 300 -6.23 0.32 3.03
CA GLN A 300 -5.34 -0.76 3.47
C GLN A 300 -4.63 -1.36 2.27
N ALA A 301 -3.56 -2.10 2.52
CA ALA A 301 -3.00 -2.94 1.48
C ALA A 301 -3.99 -4.08 1.17
N ARG A 302 -4.31 -4.27 -0.12
CA ARG A 302 -5.26 -5.28 -0.59
C ARG A 302 -4.78 -5.91 -1.89
N GLY A 303 -4.84 -7.23 -1.95
CA GLY A 303 -4.34 -7.97 -3.12
C GLY A 303 -2.90 -7.60 -3.44
N SER A 304 -2.69 -7.22 -4.67
CA SER A 304 -1.40 -6.75 -5.16
C SER A 304 -1.17 -5.23 -4.96
N TYR A 305 -2.16 -4.49 -4.44
CA TYR A 305 -2.06 -3.04 -4.24
C TYR A 305 -1.64 -2.69 -2.80
N PRO A 306 -0.69 -1.78 -2.64
CA PRO A 306 -0.16 -1.41 -1.31
C PRO A 306 -1.10 -0.50 -0.50
N LEU A 307 -1.95 0.27 -1.16
CA LEU A 307 -3.02 1.08 -0.58
C LEU A 307 -4.22 1.06 -1.52
N ALA A 308 -5.32 0.50 -1.06
CA ALA A 308 -6.60 0.49 -1.74
C ALA A 308 -7.70 0.96 -0.78
N ALA A 309 -8.67 1.71 -1.29
CA ALA A 309 -9.85 2.06 -0.51
C ALA A 309 -10.64 0.79 -0.20
N VAL A 310 -10.86 0.52 1.09
CA VAL A 310 -11.57 -0.66 1.59
C VAL A 310 -12.86 -0.31 2.31
N ALA A 311 -13.04 0.97 2.68
CA ALA A 311 -14.28 1.51 3.20
C ALA A 311 -14.38 3.01 2.88
N SER A 312 -15.59 3.54 2.71
CA SER A 312 -15.85 4.94 2.36
C SER A 312 -17.23 5.41 2.81
N ALA A 313 -17.44 6.72 2.73
CA ALA A 313 -18.65 7.38 3.18
C ALA A 313 -19.91 6.97 2.39
N ASP A 314 -19.77 6.52 1.15
CA ASP A 314 -20.85 6.00 0.32
C ASP A 314 -21.33 4.60 0.71
N GLY A 315 -20.72 4.02 1.76
CA GLY A 315 -21.10 2.73 2.32
C GLY A 315 -20.39 1.55 1.68
N ALA A 316 -19.51 1.78 0.71
CA ALA A 316 -18.68 0.71 0.18
C ALA A 316 -17.75 0.19 1.30
N THR A 317 -17.91 -1.06 1.65
CA THR A 317 -17.06 -1.74 2.64
C THR A 317 -16.71 -3.10 2.08
N GLU A 318 -15.58 -3.20 1.44
CA GLU A 318 -15.08 -4.46 0.91
C GLU A 318 -13.75 -4.83 1.56
N GLY A 319 -13.80 -5.82 2.46
CA GLY A 319 -12.59 -6.40 3.04
C GLY A 319 -11.85 -5.50 4.02
N PHE A 320 -12.53 -4.54 4.67
CA PHE A 320 -11.93 -3.77 5.77
C PHE A 320 -11.59 -4.68 6.93
N ASP A 321 -10.32 -4.70 7.31
CA ASP A 321 -9.82 -5.44 8.46
C ASP A 321 -9.50 -4.47 9.61
N ALA A 322 -10.39 -4.39 10.60
CA ALA A 322 -10.22 -3.53 11.77
C ALA A 322 -9.04 -3.97 12.68
N ALA A 323 -8.54 -5.21 12.52
CA ALA A 323 -7.37 -5.70 13.25
C ALA A 323 -6.04 -5.28 12.62
N SER A 324 -6.05 -4.78 11.39
CA SER A 324 -4.87 -4.25 10.70
C SER A 324 -4.85 -2.73 10.69
N PRO A 325 -3.68 -2.09 10.71
CA PRO A 325 -3.56 -0.65 10.53
C PRO A 325 -4.18 -0.19 9.20
N PHE A 326 -4.75 0.99 9.19
CA PHE A 326 -5.34 1.59 7.99
C PHE A 326 -5.08 3.09 7.92
N VAL A 327 -5.04 3.65 6.73
CA VAL A 327 -5.00 5.10 6.54
C VAL A 327 -6.42 5.62 6.51
N LEU A 328 -6.76 6.50 7.45
CA LEU A 328 -8.02 7.23 7.45
C LEU A 328 -7.84 8.57 6.74
N ASN A 329 -8.58 8.79 5.67
CA ASN A 329 -8.71 10.08 4.99
C ASN A 329 -10.04 10.71 5.41
N VAL A 330 -10.06 12.01 5.70
CA VAL A 330 -11.27 12.75 6.10
C VAL A 330 -11.31 14.11 5.43
N GLU A 331 -12.50 14.48 4.98
CA GLU A 331 -12.81 15.80 4.43
C GLU A 331 -13.96 16.44 5.20
N LEU A 332 -13.77 17.67 5.69
CA LEU A 332 -14.75 18.42 6.47
C LEU A 332 -15.01 19.81 5.86
N ASP A 333 -16.22 20.29 5.94
CA ASP A 333 -16.50 21.72 5.82
C ASP A 333 -16.37 22.37 7.21
N VAL A 334 -15.38 23.22 7.37
CA VAL A 334 -14.99 23.85 8.63
C VAL A 334 -14.75 25.35 8.40
N ALA A 335 -15.43 26.22 9.14
CA ALA A 335 -15.28 27.68 9.04
C ALA A 335 -15.42 28.23 7.60
N GLY A 336 -16.28 27.64 6.78
CA GLY A 336 -16.50 28.06 5.39
C GLY A 336 -15.44 27.56 4.40
N LEU A 337 -14.45 26.82 4.85
CA LEU A 337 -13.38 26.23 4.05
C LEU A 337 -13.44 24.70 4.11
N ARG A 338 -12.79 24.06 3.16
CA ARG A 338 -12.66 22.60 3.14
C ARG A 338 -11.37 22.15 3.84
N TRP A 339 -11.48 21.53 4.99
CA TRP A 339 -10.36 20.90 5.66
C TRP A 339 -10.18 19.46 5.16
N ARG A 340 -8.94 19.03 4.96
CA ARG A 340 -8.57 17.67 4.56
C ARG A 340 -7.42 17.15 5.41
N GLY A 341 -7.59 15.96 5.93
CA GLY A 341 -6.58 15.27 6.70
C GLY A 341 -6.49 13.80 6.34
N ALA A 342 -5.31 13.22 6.48
CA ALA A 342 -5.11 11.78 6.40
C ALA A 342 -4.04 11.34 7.39
N ARG A 343 -4.21 10.13 7.94
CA ARG A 343 -3.33 9.58 8.96
C ARG A 343 -3.44 8.06 9.01
N LEU A 344 -2.34 7.38 9.34
CA LEU A 344 -2.33 5.98 9.75
C LEU A 344 -2.98 5.82 11.13
N ILE A 345 -3.94 4.91 11.23
CA ILE A 345 -4.54 4.40 12.46
C ILE A 345 -3.97 2.98 12.65
N ALA A 346 -3.28 2.76 13.78
CA ALA A 346 -2.54 1.51 14.02
C ALA A 346 -2.93 0.86 15.34
#